data_a6327c88a5bb84c8c1789f49582c85f6
#
_entry.id   a6327c88a5bb84c8c1789f49582c85f6
#
_cell.length_a   1.000
_cell.length_b   1.000
_cell.length_c   1.000
_cell.angle_alpha   90.00
_cell.angle_beta   90.00
_cell.angle_gamma   90.00
#
_symmetry.space_group_name_H-M   'P 1'
#
loop_
_entity.id
_entity.type
_entity.pdbx_description
1 polymer ?
#
loop_
_entity_poly.entity_id
_entity_poly.type
_entity_poly.pdbx_seq_one_letter_code
_entity_poly.pdbx_strand_id
1 'polypeptide(L)'
;YIQKTVNSVVTDHSIDRIDRNEFIGIPNKSTKARPTEYWLERLKTPVIHLYPTPENSTDKLIYYVWRRIEDADAAIQDIDIPSRFMPCLVSGLAYYLCLKKNTQKLPIIKQQYEQDLLNALRYDEDRSPLKIVPKHEYI
;
A
#
# COMPACT_ATOMS: atom_id res chain seq x y z
N TYR A 1 7.26 10.94 -0.65
CA TYR A 1 7.80 12.29 -0.40
C TYR A 1 9.07 12.22 0.43
N ILE A 2 9.83 13.31 0.43
CA ILE A 2 11.01 13.46 1.26
C ILE A 2 10.69 14.41 2.41
N GLN A 3 10.95 13.95 3.61
CA GLN A 3 10.78 14.72 4.83
C GLN A 3 12.13 15.32 5.23
N LYS A 4 12.18 16.64 5.30
CA LYS A 4 13.35 17.42 5.74
C LYS A 4 13.07 18.05 7.10
N THR A 5 14.04 17.94 8.01
CA THR A 5 13.98 18.60 9.32
C THR A 5 15.07 19.66 9.41
N VAL A 6 14.67 20.92 9.57
CA VAL A 6 15.58 22.07 9.77
C VAL A 6 15.11 22.84 11.01
N ASN A 7 15.99 23.05 11.98
CA ASN A 7 15.67 23.79 13.22
C ASN A 7 14.38 23.31 13.90
N SER A 8 14.18 21.98 13.99
CA SER A 8 12.97 21.34 14.52
C SER A 8 11.69 21.56 13.71
N VAL A 9 11.77 22.20 12.57
CA VAL A 9 10.66 22.31 11.61
C VAL A 9 10.76 21.18 10.60
N VAL A 10 9.67 20.42 10.49
CA VAL A 10 9.54 19.31 9.55
C VAL A 10 8.80 19.80 8.31
N THR A 11 9.40 19.60 7.15
CA THR A 11 8.82 20.02 5.86
C THR A 11 8.81 18.81 4.91
N ASP A 12 7.66 18.54 4.31
CA ASP A 12 7.48 17.47 3.35
C ASP A 12 7.58 18.01 1.94
N HIS A 13 8.39 17.32 1.11
CA HIS A 13 8.58 17.65 -0.30
C HIS A 13 8.13 16.48 -1.15
N SER A 14 7.19 16.71 -2.06
CA SER A 14 6.77 15.70 -3.03
C SER A 14 7.93 15.34 -3.96
N ILE A 15 7.95 14.09 -4.39
CA ILE A 15 8.86 13.57 -5.41
C ILE A 15 8.04 12.93 -6.51
N ASP A 16 8.42 13.18 -7.75
CA ASP A 16 7.69 12.70 -8.91
C ASP A 16 8.22 11.34 -9.37
N ARG A 17 7.31 10.51 -9.85
CA ARG A 17 7.69 9.22 -10.39
C ARG A 17 8.05 9.36 -11.85
N ILE A 18 9.24 8.91 -12.21
CA ILE A 18 9.71 8.81 -13.60
C ILE A 18 9.73 7.36 -14.07
N ASP A 19 9.74 7.17 -15.38
CA ASP A 19 9.87 5.86 -15.98
C ASP A 19 11.34 5.42 -16.10
N ARG A 20 11.55 4.16 -16.54
CA ARG A 20 12.88 3.61 -16.74
C ARG A 20 13.68 4.37 -17.81
N ASN A 21 13.03 4.77 -18.90
CA ASN A 21 13.70 5.40 -20.03
C ASN A 21 14.16 6.81 -19.65
N GLU A 22 13.32 7.55 -18.95
CA GLU A 22 13.65 8.85 -18.38
C GLU A 22 14.83 8.76 -17.43
N PHE A 23 14.79 7.80 -16.48
CA PHE A 23 15.89 7.59 -15.55
C PHE A 23 17.20 7.21 -16.25
N ILE A 24 17.15 6.32 -17.26
CA ILE A 24 18.35 5.95 -18.04
C ILE A 24 18.88 7.13 -18.83
N GLY A 25 18.00 7.97 -19.38
CA GLY A 25 18.33 9.16 -20.15
C GLY A 25 19.05 10.26 -19.38
N ILE A 26 19.06 10.22 -18.04
CA ILE A 26 19.77 11.19 -17.21
C ILE A 26 21.29 11.06 -17.43
N PRO A 27 21.96 12.10 -17.94
CA PRO A 27 23.40 12.01 -18.30
C PRO A 27 24.31 11.82 -17.10
N ASN A 28 24.00 12.51 -15.97
CA ASN A 28 24.80 12.45 -14.76
C ASN A 28 23.94 12.05 -13.56
N LYS A 29 23.97 10.78 -13.21
CA LYS A 29 23.23 10.22 -12.08
C LYS A 29 23.88 10.49 -10.71
N SER A 30 25.12 11.00 -10.71
CA SER A 30 25.88 11.28 -9.49
C SER A 30 25.69 12.71 -9.00
N THR A 31 24.87 13.51 -9.65
CA THR A 31 24.53 14.86 -9.20
C THR A 31 23.94 14.80 -7.80
N LYS A 32 24.56 15.52 -6.86
CA LYS A 32 24.11 15.57 -5.46
C LYS A 32 23.22 16.78 -5.26
N ALA A 33 22.00 16.53 -4.83
CA ALA A 33 21.04 17.56 -4.44
C ALA A 33 19.89 16.89 -3.67
N ARG A 34 18.86 17.66 -3.31
CA ARG A 34 17.63 17.08 -2.80
C ARG A 34 16.92 16.31 -3.93
N PRO A 35 16.55 15.05 -3.70
CA PRO A 35 15.78 14.28 -4.67
C PRO A 35 14.45 14.93 -5.01
N THR A 36 14.15 15.00 -6.29
CA THR A 36 12.89 15.49 -6.85
C THR A 36 12.14 14.42 -7.62
N GLU A 37 12.85 13.37 -8.01
CA GLU A 37 12.34 12.30 -8.84
C GLU A 37 12.74 10.93 -8.30
N TYR A 38 11.94 9.92 -8.61
CA TYR A 38 12.27 8.53 -8.29
C TYR A 38 11.82 7.58 -9.38
N TRP A 39 12.61 6.51 -9.56
CA TRP A 39 12.25 5.35 -10.36
C TRP A 39 12.18 4.10 -9.47
N LEU A 40 11.05 3.36 -9.59
CA LEU A 40 10.85 2.11 -8.89
C LEU A 40 11.20 0.93 -9.81
N GLU A 41 12.28 0.25 -9.52
CA GLU A 41 12.68 -0.99 -10.17
C GLU A 41 11.93 -2.17 -9.53
N ARG A 42 11.03 -2.78 -10.31
CA ARG A 42 10.15 -3.87 -9.83
C ARG A 42 10.82 -5.22 -10.02
N LEU A 43 11.78 -5.54 -9.19
CA LEU A 43 12.40 -6.86 -9.08
C LEU A 43 11.72 -7.70 -7.99
N LYS A 44 12.21 -8.94 -7.78
CA LYS A 44 11.81 -9.78 -6.63
C LYS A 44 12.01 -9.04 -5.31
N THR A 45 13.09 -8.29 -5.20
CA THR A 45 13.32 -7.30 -4.14
C THR A 45 13.29 -5.93 -4.81
N PRO A 46 12.22 -5.14 -4.64
CA PRO A 46 12.09 -3.84 -5.29
C PRO A 46 13.17 -2.86 -4.83
N VAL A 47 13.65 -2.04 -5.75
CA VAL A 47 14.65 -1.00 -5.48
C VAL A 47 14.08 0.37 -5.89
N ILE A 48 14.24 1.36 -5.02
CA ILE A 48 13.88 2.75 -5.30
C ILE A 48 15.15 3.51 -5.64
N HIS A 49 15.24 3.99 -6.86
CA HIS A 49 16.30 4.88 -7.33
C HIS A 49 15.86 6.33 -7.19
N LEU A 50 16.62 7.15 -6.51
CA LEU A 50 16.34 8.56 -6.31
C LEU A 50 17.21 9.44 -7.23
N TYR A 51 16.65 10.50 -7.76
CA TYR A 51 17.38 11.49 -8.53
C TYR A 51 16.90 12.92 -8.17
N PRO A 52 17.83 13.87 -7.99
CA PRO A 52 19.28 13.69 -7.76
C PRO A 52 19.63 12.80 -6.57
N THR A 53 20.89 12.36 -6.48
CA THR A 53 21.37 11.60 -5.33
C THR A 53 21.31 12.45 -4.07
N PRO A 54 20.79 11.96 -2.94
CA PRO A 54 20.74 12.72 -1.70
C PRO A 54 22.10 13.30 -1.31
N GLU A 55 22.14 14.58 -0.97
CA GLU A 55 23.36 15.29 -0.56
C GLU A 55 23.66 15.13 0.94
N ASN A 56 22.67 14.72 1.72
CA ASN A 56 22.79 14.55 3.17
C ASN A 56 22.10 13.27 3.64
N SER A 57 22.39 12.87 4.88
CA SER A 57 21.83 11.67 5.53
C SER A 57 20.72 11.97 6.54
N THR A 58 20.29 13.24 6.64
CA THR A 58 19.30 13.68 7.63
C THR A 58 17.87 13.65 7.09
N ASP A 59 17.72 13.73 5.77
CA ASP A 59 16.43 13.66 5.12
C ASP A 59 15.91 12.21 5.11
N LYS A 60 14.61 12.05 5.29
CA LYS A 60 13.95 10.74 5.32
C LYS A 60 13.07 10.56 4.10
N LEU A 61 13.22 9.44 3.41
CA LEU A 61 12.28 9.01 2.38
C LEU A 61 11.08 8.35 3.05
N ILE A 62 9.89 8.92 2.87
CA ILE A 62 8.63 8.37 3.35
C ILE A 62 7.85 7.86 2.14
N TYR A 63 7.44 6.61 2.20
CA TYR A 63 6.69 5.98 1.12
C TYR A 63 5.69 4.97 1.68
N TYR A 64 4.60 4.75 0.93
CA TYR A 64 3.60 3.72 1.22
C TYR A 64 3.74 2.60 0.20
N VAL A 65 3.67 1.37 0.67
CA VAL A 65 3.75 0.19 -0.18
C VAL A 65 2.58 -0.74 0.08
N TRP A 66 2.12 -1.38 -0.97
CA TRP A 66 1.28 -2.56 -0.87
C TRP A 66 2.19 -3.78 -0.76
N ARG A 67 2.13 -4.49 0.35
CA ARG A 67 2.86 -5.74 0.53
C ARG A 67 1.89 -6.92 0.54
N ARG A 68 2.38 -8.08 0.13
CA ARG A 68 1.65 -9.32 0.35
C ARG A 68 1.54 -9.58 1.85
N ILE A 69 0.38 -10.06 2.29
CA ILE A 69 0.19 -10.56 3.65
C ILE A 69 1.14 -11.74 3.87
N GLU A 70 1.81 -11.76 5.01
CA GLU A 70 2.70 -12.86 5.37
C GLU A 70 1.91 -14.14 5.66
N ASP A 71 2.43 -15.26 5.14
CA ASP A 71 1.84 -16.56 5.40
C ASP A 71 2.15 -16.99 6.86
N ALA A 72 1.19 -17.54 7.56
CA ALA A 72 1.38 -18.12 8.88
C ALA A 72 1.96 -19.53 8.74
N ASP A 73 3.29 -19.63 8.59
CA ASP A 73 3.98 -20.91 8.35
C ASP A 73 4.13 -21.77 9.59
N ALA A 74 4.07 -21.18 10.79
CA ALA A 74 4.28 -21.88 12.06
C ALA A 74 3.21 -21.50 13.10
N ALA A 75 2.95 -22.40 14.02
CA ALA A 75 1.98 -22.20 15.11
C ALA A 75 2.33 -21.04 16.07
N ILE A 76 3.51 -20.44 15.93
CA ILE A 76 4.03 -19.36 16.78
C ILE A 76 3.89 -17.99 16.08
N GLN A 77 3.54 -17.96 14.81
CA GLN A 77 3.40 -16.72 14.06
C GLN A 77 1.97 -16.18 14.14
N ASP A 78 1.85 -14.92 14.49
CA ASP A 78 0.58 -14.22 14.43
C ASP A 78 0.19 -13.94 12.97
N ILE A 79 -1.10 -14.00 12.69
CA ILE A 79 -1.62 -13.72 11.37
C ILE A 79 -1.56 -12.21 11.11
N ASP A 80 -0.89 -11.82 10.04
CA ASP A 80 -0.76 -10.41 9.59
C ASP A 80 -2.06 -9.90 8.91
N ILE A 81 -3.17 -10.00 9.64
CA ILE A 81 -4.49 -9.58 9.16
C ILE A 81 -5.13 -8.62 10.17
N PRO A 82 -5.63 -7.45 9.73
CA PRO A 82 -6.39 -6.56 10.59
C PRO A 82 -7.58 -7.26 11.24
N SER A 83 -7.88 -6.92 12.49
CA SER A 83 -8.94 -7.56 13.28
C SER A 83 -10.32 -7.53 12.60
N ARG A 84 -10.61 -6.51 11.77
CA ARG A 84 -11.85 -6.41 10.97
C ARG A 84 -12.04 -7.55 9.96
N PHE A 85 -10.95 -8.21 9.53
CA PHE A 85 -11.01 -9.34 8.60
C PHE A 85 -11.04 -10.71 9.30
N MET A 86 -10.90 -10.77 10.63
CA MET A 86 -10.90 -12.04 11.37
C MET A 86 -12.20 -12.84 11.19
N PRO A 87 -13.42 -12.24 11.27
CA PRO A 87 -14.66 -12.99 11.02
C PRO A 87 -14.68 -13.60 9.61
N CYS A 88 -14.25 -12.83 8.60
CA CYS A 88 -14.16 -13.29 7.22
C CYS A 88 -13.15 -14.45 7.05
N LEU A 89 -12.02 -14.40 7.74
CA LEU A 89 -11.03 -15.49 7.72
C LEU A 89 -11.62 -16.77 8.30
N VAL A 90 -12.30 -16.69 9.45
CA VAL A 90 -12.91 -17.85 10.11
C VAL A 90 -14.01 -18.48 9.26
N SER A 91 -14.93 -17.66 8.73
CA SER A 91 -16.01 -18.15 7.85
C SER A 91 -15.48 -18.66 6.51
N GLY A 92 -14.43 -18.04 5.95
CA GLY A 92 -13.75 -18.53 4.76
C GLY A 92 -13.08 -19.89 4.98
N LEU A 93 -12.37 -20.08 6.09
CA LEU A 93 -11.78 -21.36 6.45
C LEU A 93 -12.85 -22.44 6.62
N ALA A 94 -13.95 -22.11 7.31
CA ALA A 94 -15.09 -22.99 7.46
C ALA A 94 -15.71 -23.40 6.10
N TYR A 95 -15.81 -22.44 5.16
CA TYR A 95 -16.27 -22.69 3.80
C TYR A 95 -15.38 -23.71 3.07
N TYR A 96 -14.06 -23.52 3.10
CA TYR A 96 -13.12 -24.45 2.44
C TYR A 96 -13.10 -25.83 3.11
N LEU A 97 -13.26 -25.91 4.42
CA LEU A 97 -13.41 -27.20 5.12
C LEU A 97 -14.72 -27.91 4.76
N CYS A 98 -15.82 -27.17 4.61
CA CYS A 98 -17.11 -27.72 4.19
C CYS A 98 -17.09 -28.27 2.77
N LEU A 99 -16.37 -27.66 1.85
CA LEU A 99 -16.14 -28.18 0.50
C LEU A 99 -15.55 -29.60 0.53
N LYS A 100 -14.68 -29.88 1.51
CA LYS A 100 -13.99 -31.19 1.63
C LYS A 100 -14.75 -32.21 2.49
N LYS A 101 -15.50 -31.77 3.49
CA LYS A 101 -16.03 -32.64 4.54
C LYS A 101 -17.57 -32.75 4.59
N ASN A 102 -18.30 -31.67 4.24
CA ASN A 102 -19.74 -31.62 4.41
C ASN A 102 -20.40 -30.63 3.44
N THR A 103 -20.76 -31.14 2.27
CA THR A 103 -21.38 -30.31 1.21
C THR A 103 -22.83 -29.88 1.52
N GLN A 104 -23.52 -30.54 2.46
CA GLN A 104 -24.90 -30.17 2.82
C GLN A 104 -25.01 -28.79 3.50
N LYS A 105 -23.99 -28.39 4.27
CA LYS A 105 -23.93 -27.08 4.95
C LYS A 105 -23.32 -25.98 4.09
N LEU A 106 -22.84 -26.33 2.91
CA LEU A 106 -22.11 -25.41 2.03
C LEU A 106 -22.87 -24.13 1.69
N PRO A 107 -24.18 -24.14 1.33
CA PRO A 107 -24.89 -22.93 0.96
C PRO A 107 -24.95 -21.89 2.09
N ILE A 108 -25.20 -22.37 3.32
CA ILE A 108 -25.32 -21.50 4.51
C ILE A 108 -24.00 -20.86 4.84
N ILE A 109 -22.93 -21.66 4.85
CA ILE A 109 -21.57 -21.17 5.20
C ILE A 109 -21.02 -20.25 4.09
N LYS A 110 -21.34 -20.53 2.83
CA LYS A 110 -21.00 -19.65 1.71
C LYS A 110 -21.62 -18.27 1.88
N GLN A 111 -22.92 -18.23 2.18
CA GLN A 111 -23.64 -16.97 2.40
C GLN A 111 -23.04 -16.17 3.57
N GLN A 112 -22.71 -16.86 4.68
CA GLN A 112 -22.06 -16.23 5.83
C GLN A 112 -20.70 -15.64 5.45
N TYR A 113 -19.87 -16.40 4.75
CA TYR A 113 -18.56 -15.95 4.29
C TYR A 113 -18.66 -14.71 3.37
N GLU A 114 -19.58 -14.74 2.40
CA GLU A 114 -19.79 -13.60 1.49
C GLU A 114 -20.24 -12.35 2.25
N GLN A 115 -21.08 -12.51 3.26
CA GLN A 115 -21.55 -11.40 4.08
C GLN A 115 -20.46 -10.84 4.99
N ASP A 116 -19.65 -11.68 5.61
CA ASP A 116 -18.51 -11.26 6.42
C ASP A 116 -17.45 -10.55 5.58
N LEU A 117 -17.20 -11.03 4.36
CA LEU A 117 -16.30 -10.41 3.41
C LEU A 117 -16.79 -9.02 3.00
N LEU A 118 -18.07 -8.89 2.64
CA LEU A 118 -18.65 -7.59 2.28
C LEU A 118 -18.59 -6.60 3.45
N ASN A 119 -18.86 -7.05 4.67
CA ASN A 119 -18.75 -6.21 5.85
C ASN A 119 -17.30 -5.75 6.08
N ALA A 120 -16.33 -6.66 5.99
CA ALA A 120 -14.91 -6.34 6.14
C ALA A 120 -14.44 -5.31 5.10
N LEU A 121 -14.84 -5.49 3.83
CA LEU A 121 -14.52 -4.54 2.76
C LEU A 121 -15.13 -3.17 3.00
N ARG A 122 -16.39 -3.10 3.46
CA ARG A 122 -17.04 -1.82 3.80
C ARG A 122 -16.34 -1.07 4.94
N TYR A 123 -15.78 -1.79 5.91
CA TYR A 123 -15.00 -1.18 6.98
C TYR A 123 -13.61 -0.74 6.52
N ASP A 124 -13.10 -1.33 5.43
CA ASP A 124 -11.80 -0.98 4.85
C ASP A 124 -11.88 0.17 3.83
N GLU A 125 -13.07 0.49 3.34
CA GLU A 125 -13.29 1.62 2.44
C GLU A 125 -12.94 2.94 3.12
N ASP A 126 -12.01 3.68 2.52
CA ASP A 126 -11.70 5.05 2.91
C ASP A 126 -12.83 5.97 2.46
N ARG A 127 -13.68 6.38 3.41
CA ARG A 127 -14.80 7.28 3.15
C ARG A 127 -14.33 8.73 3.09
N SER A 128 -13.60 9.07 2.04
CA SER A 128 -13.30 10.46 1.77
C SER A 128 -14.56 11.20 1.32
N PRO A 129 -14.97 12.31 1.98
CA PRO A 129 -16.11 13.09 1.52
C PRO A 129 -15.81 13.69 0.16
N LEU A 130 -16.60 13.32 -0.85
CA LEU A 130 -16.49 13.90 -2.19
C LEU A 130 -17.00 15.34 -2.14
N LYS A 131 -16.08 16.30 -2.05
CA LYS A 131 -16.41 17.72 -2.12
C LYS A 131 -16.35 18.16 -3.59
N ILE A 132 -17.50 18.20 -4.25
CA ILE A 132 -17.64 18.78 -5.59
C ILE A 132 -17.74 20.30 -5.42
N VAL A 133 -16.69 21.03 -5.79
CA VAL A 133 -16.73 22.50 -5.86
C VAL A 133 -17.00 22.87 -7.32
N PRO A 134 -18.14 23.49 -7.64
CA PRO A 134 -18.39 23.98 -8.99
C PRO A 134 -17.35 25.05 -9.34
N LYS A 135 -16.66 24.89 -10.46
CA LYS A 135 -15.76 25.92 -11.00
C LYS A 135 -16.63 27.04 -11.57
N HIS A 136 -16.66 28.20 -10.92
CA HIS A 136 -17.27 29.39 -11.49
C HIS A 136 -16.32 29.91 -12.59
N GLU A 137 -16.69 29.71 -13.84
CA GLU A 137 -16.12 30.48 -14.94
C GLU A 137 -16.84 31.83 -14.98
N TYR A 138 -16.13 32.90 -14.69
CA TYR A 138 -16.58 34.24 -14.97
C TYR A 138 -16.43 34.46 -16.49
N ILE A 139 -17.55 34.69 -17.16
CA ILE A 139 -17.61 35.17 -18.55
C ILE A 139 -17.36 36.68 -18.55
#